data_0f0d88ed5c992fea675a0a1056270e32
#
_entry.id   0f0d88ed5c992fea675a0a1056270e32
#
_cell.length_a   1.000
_cell.length_b   1.000
_cell.length_c   1.000
_cell.angle_alpha   90.00
_cell.angle_beta   90.00
_cell.angle_gamma   90.00
#
_symmetry.space_group_name_H-M   'P 1'
#
loop_
_entity.id
_entity.type
_entity.pdbx_description
1 polymer ?
#
loop_
_entity_poly.entity_id
_entity_poly.type
_entity_poly.pdbx_seq_one_letter_code
_entity_poly.pdbx_strand_id
1 'polypeptide(L)'
;MLFRSLVVLARYMRIMTPNFVWRYPHRIINIHPSLLPAFPGAFAYAQAYERGAKIVGVTAHYVTEELDQGPIIFQDSFKVDSADTLETIKTKGQELEAQTLLKAVKMHLEGKLEVSWRKVYTK
;
A
#
# COMPACT_ATOMS: atom_id res chain seq x y z
N MET A 1 12.55 21.08 -10.43
CA MET A 1 13.25 19.85 -10.75
C MET A 1 12.31 18.69 -10.72
N LEU A 2 12.16 18.06 -11.84
CA LEU A 2 11.14 17.02 -12.02
C LEU A 2 11.42 15.76 -11.22
N PHE A 3 12.66 15.48 -10.91
CA PHE A 3 12.99 14.29 -10.12
C PHE A 3 12.48 14.34 -8.68
N ARG A 4 11.94 15.48 -8.27
CA ARG A 4 11.32 15.60 -6.94
C ARG A 4 9.82 15.36 -6.98
N SER A 5 9.26 15.14 -8.16
CA SER A 5 7.84 14.85 -8.29
C SER A 5 7.50 13.52 -7.66
N LEU A 6 6.38 13.48 -6.96
CA LEU A 6 5.85 12.29 -6.35
C LEU A 6 4.39 12.13 -6.77
N VAL A 7 4.05 10.95 -7.21
CA VAL A 7 2.67 10.60 -7.56
C VAL A 7 2.11 9.74 -6.44
N VAL A 8 0.98 10.14 -5.88
CA VAL A 8 0.34 9.40 -4.79
C VAL A 8 -0.99 8.87 -5.28
N LEU A 9 -1.19 7.57 -5.12
CA LEU A 9 -2.40 6.89 -5.51
C LEU A 9 -3.05 6.27 -4.29
N ALA A 10 -4.38 6.28 -4.27
CA ALA A 10 -5.12 5.64 -3.20
C ALA A 10 -5.95 4.52 -3.78
N ARG A 11 -5.62 3.28 -3.41
CA ARG A 11 -6.37 2.08 -3.81
C ARG A 11 -6.45 1.90 -5.32
N TYR A 12 -5.35 2.22 -6.01
CA TYR A 12 -5.28 2.07 -7.46
C TYR A 12 -5.08 0.60 -7.81
N MET A 13 -6.00 0.06 -8.60
CA MET A 13 -6.08 -1.38 -8.90
C MET A 13 -5.68 -1.75 -10.32
N ARG A 14 -5.27 -0.77 -11.12
CA ARG A 14 -4.88 -1.03 -12.50
C ARG A 14 -3.38 -1.16 -12.63
N ILE A 15 -2.96 -1.95 -13.62
CA ILE A 15 -1.55 -2.04 -13.96
C ILE A 15 -1.15 -0.77 -14.70
N MET A 16 -0.09 -0.14 -14.24
CA MET A 16 0.45 1.05 -14.89
C MET A 16 1.18 0.67 -16.17
N THR A 17 1.12 1.54 -17.17
CA THR A 17 1.89 1.32 -18.38
C THR A 17 3.38 1.41 -18.06
N PRO A 18 4.24 0.62 -18.74
CA PRO A 18 5.67 0.69 -18.51
C PRO A 18 6.24 2.08 -18.66
N ASN A 19 5.80 2.83 -19.68
CA ASN A 19 6.26 4.20 -19.89
C ASN A 19 6.03 5.09 -18.68
N PHE A 20 4.86 4.97 -18.06
CA PHE A 20 4.53 5.78 -16.90
C PHE A 20 5.42 5.41 -15.70
N VAL A 21 5.56 4.10 -15.44
CA VAL A 21 6.36 3.62 -14.31
C VAL A 21 7.84 4.00 -14.49
N TRP A 22 8.37 3.80 -15.69
CA TRP A 22 9.79 4.12 -15.98
C TRP A 22 10.08 5.60 -15.89
N ARG A 23 9.08 6.44 -16.13
CA ARG A 23 9.22 7.90 -16.02
C ARG A 23 9.33 8.36 -14.57
N TYR A 24 8.74 7.59 -13.64
CA TYR A 24 8.70 7.94 -12.23
C TYR A 24 9.19 6.78 -11.35
N PRO A 25 10.44 6.29 -11.57
CA PRO A 25 10.95 5.15 -10.82
C PRO A 25 11.01 5.49 -9.33
N HIS A 26 10.41 4.65 -8.49
CA HIS A 26 10.34 4.83 -7.04
C HIS A 26 9.78 6.20 -6.63
N ARG A 27 8.79 6.67 -7.39
CA ARG A 27 8.11 7.94 -7.12
C ARG A 27 6.60 7.86 -7.23
N ILE A 28 6.10 6.66 -7.39
CA ILE A 28 4.66 6.43 -7.39
C ILE A 28 4.36 5.57 -6.16
N ILE A 29 3.58 6.12 -5.24
CA ILE A 29 3.21 5.43 -4.01
C ILE A 29 1.72 5.13 -4.04
N ASN A 30 1.35 3.89 -3.73
CA ASN A 30 -0.04 3.46 -3.62
C ASN A 30 -0.27 2.83 -2.25
N ILE A 31 -1.51 2.88 -1.81
CA ILE A 31 -1.96 2.17 -0.61
C ILE A 31 -2.83 1.00 -1.05
N HIS A 32 -2.55 -0.18 -0.54
CA HIS A 32 -3.32 -1.39 -0.82
C HIS A 32 -3.95 -1.90 0.48
N PRO A 33 -5.25 -2.26 0.45
CA PRO A 33 -5.98 -2.63 1.67
C PRO A 33 -5.76 -4.06 2.12
N SER A 34 -4.52 -4.52 2.18
CA SER A 34 -4.15 -5.79 2.77
C SER A 34 -2.69 -5.78 3.20
N LEU A 35 -2.28 -6.78 3.93
CA LEU A 35 -0.87 -7.02 4.25
C LEU A 35 -0.24 -7.79 3.09
N LEU A 36 0.19 -7.06 2.06
CA LEU A 36 0.84 -7.68 0.91
C LEU A 36 2.05 -8.52 1.39
N PRO A 37 2.26 -9.67 0.79
CA PRO A 37 1.68 -10.22 -0.44
C PRO A 37 0.32 -10.93 -0.27
N ALA A 38 -0.31 -10.87 0.88
CA ALA A 38 -1.63 -11.46 1.08
C ALA A 38 -2.72 -10.63 0.40
N PHE A 39 -3.70 -11.29 -0.17
CA PHE A 39 -4.90 -10.70 -0.78
C PHE A 39 -4.58 -9.58 -1.77
N PRO A 40 -3.80 -9.85 -2.82
CA PRO A 40 -3.57 -8.86 -3.87
C PRO A 40 -4.84 -8.66 -4.69
N GLY A 41 -4.86 -7.57 -5.47
CA GLY A 41 -5.97 -7.28 -6.36
C GLY A 41 -7.15 -6.62 -5.65
N ALA A 42 -8.33 -6.74 -6.26
CA ALA A 42 -9.54 -6.08 -5.79
C ALA A 42 -10.21 -6.82 -4.62
N PHE A 43 -11.02 -6.09 -3.86
CA PHE A 43 -11.86 -6.64 -2.78
C PHE A 43 -11.08 -7.32 -1.66
N ALA A 44 -9.93 -6.76 -1.30
CA ALA A 44 -9.06 -7.37 -0.30
C ALA A 44 -9.73 -7.52 1.07
N TYR A 45 -10.50 -6.53 1.51
CA TYR A 45 -11.22 -6.65 2.79
C TYR A 45 -12.25 -7.77 2.77
N ALA A 46 -12.98 -7.89 1.67
CA ALA A 46 -13.96 -8.96 1.53
C ALA A 46 -13.29 -10.33 1.54
N GLN A 47 -12.16 -10.46 0.86
CA GLN A 47 -11.40 -11.71 0.85
C GLN A 47 -10.92 -12.08 2.26
N ALA A 48 -10.41 -11.12 3.00
CA ALA A 48 -9.94 -11.34 4.36
C ALA A 48 -11.09 -11.74 5.28
N TYR A 49 -12.22 -11.06 5.14
CA TYR A 49 -13.41 -11.35 5.94
C TYR A 49 -13.91 -12.77 5.69
N GLU A 50 -14.04 -13.15 4.41
CA GLU A 50 -14.52 -14.49 4.04
C GLU A 50 -13.58 -15.60 4.51
N ARG A 51 -12.29 -15.33 4.54
CA ARG A 51 -11.31 -16.31 5.00
C ARG A 51 -11.19 -16.34 6.53
N GLY A 52 -11.90 -15.48 7.22
CA GLY A 52 -11.84 -15.42 8.68
C GLY A 52 -10.50 -14.92 9.22
N ALA A 53 -9.85 -14.00 8.51
CA ALA A 53 -8.58 -13.46 8.94
C ALA A 53 -8.72 -12.78 10.30
N LYS A 54 -7.76 -13.03 11.19
CA LYS A 54 -7.76 -12.47 12.55
C LYS A 54 -7.02 -11.13 12.61
N ILE A 55 -6.23 -10.86 11.60
CA ILE A 55 -5.49 -9.60 11.46
C ILE A 55 -5.72 -9.12 10.03
N VAL A 56 -6.09 -7.86 9.91
CA VAL A 56 -6.26 -7.20 8.61
C VAL A 56 -5.36 -5.97 8.60
N GLY A 57 -4.75 -5.72 7.47
CA GLY A 57 -3.83 -4.61 7.40
C GLY A 57 -3.85 -3.89 6.07
N VAL A 58 -2.93 -2.96 5.96
CA VAL A 58 -2.77 -2.13 4.78
C VAL A 58 -1.29 -2.00 4.45
N THR A 59 -0.98 -1.79 3.19
CA THR A 59 0.39 -1.68 2.71
C THR A 59 0.55 -0.45 1.83
N ALA A 60 1.51 0.39 2.18
CA ALA A 60 1.98 1.45 1.30
C ALA A 60 3.21 0.93 0.55
N HIS A 61 3.20 1.06 -0.76
CA HIS A 61 4.28 0.52 -1.59
C HIS A 61 4.55 1.41 -2.80
N TYR A 62 5.76 1.30 -3.32
CA TYR A 62 6.06 1.89 -4.61
C TYR A 62 5.40 1.08 -5.72
N VAL A 63 4.90 1.77 -6.73
CA VAL A 63 4.22 1.13 -7.86
C VAL A 63 5.23 0.74 -8.91
N THR A 64 5.08 -0.49 -9.41
CA THR A 64 5.86 -1.01 -10.53
C THR A 64 4.90 -1.44 -11.64
N GLU A 65 5.45 -2.03 -12.69
CA GLU A 65 4.64 -2.56 -13.79
C GLU A 65 3.75 -3.72 -13.37
N GLU A 66 4.13 -4.41 -12.30
CA GLU A 66 3.37 -5.55 -11.80
C GLU A 66 2.43 -5.10 -10.69
N LEU A 67 1.16 -5.47 -10.81
CA LEU A 67 0.13 -5.08 -9.85
C LEU A 67 0.48 -5.60 -8.45
N ASP A 68 0.49 -4.69 -7.48
CA ASP A 68 0.72 -5.00 -6.05
C ASP A 68 2.02 -5.75 -5.76
N GLN A 69 3.02 -5.58 -6.62
CA GLN A 69 4.31 -6.27 -6.48
C GLN A 69 5.47 -5.33 -6.16
N GLY A 70 5.23 -4.05 -6.05
CA GLY A 70 6.29 -3.08 -5.83
C GLY A 70 6.87 -3.13 -4.43
N PRO A 71 8.04 -2.51 -4.23
CA PRO A 71 8.70 -2.51 -2.91
C PRO A 71 7.81 -1.92 -1.82
N ILE A 72 7.73 -2.61 -0.70
CA ILE A 72 6.89 -2.23 0.43
C ILE A 72 7.59 -1.16 1.26
N ILE A 73 6.90 -0.04 1.50
CA ILE A 73 7.42 1.07 2.29
C ILE A 73 7.05 0.91 3.75
N PHE A 74 5.77 0.71 4.01
CA PHE A 74 5.25 0.64 5.37
C PHE A 74 3.96 -0.16 5.39
N GLN A 75 3.79 -0.93 6.46
CA GLN A 75 2.56 -1.72 6.67
C GLN A 75 2.06 -1.48 8.08
N ASP A 76 0.75 -1.51 8.25
CA ASP A 76 0.13 -1.46 9.55
C ASP A 76 -1.10 -2.36 9.55
N SER A 77 -1.58 -2.71 10.73
CA SER A 77 -2.64 -3.69 10.86
C SER A 77 -3.50 -3.44 12.07
N PHE A 78 -4.64 -4.12 12.10
CA PHE A 78 -5.53 -4.15 13.26
C PHE A 78 -6.09 -5.56 13.44
N LYS A 79 -6.50 -5.87 14.66
CA LYS A 79 -7.10 -7.16 14.98
C LYS A 79 -8.59 -7.15 14.65
N VAL A 80 -9.08 -8.30 14.19
CA VAL A 80 -10.49 -8.49 13.87
C VAL A 80 -11.15 -9.21 15.04
N ASP A 81 -12.23 -8.62 15.55
CA ASP A 81 -13.07 -9.19 16.60
C ASP A 81 -14.14 -10.10 16.00
N SER A 82 -14.65 -11.02 16.83
CA SER A 82 -15.79 -11.86 16.41
C SER A 82 -17.04 -11.04 16.09
N ALA A 83 -17.16 -9.86 16.68
CA ALA A 83 -18.30 -8.96 16.43
C ALA A 83 -18.12 -8.10 15.17
N ASP A 84 -16.95 -8.10 14.58
CA ASP A 84 -16.70 -7.29 13.38
C ASP A 84 -17.45 -7.83 12.17
N THR A 85 -18.05 -6.93 11.42
CA THR A 85 -18.67 -7.21 10.14
C THR A 85 -17.74 -6.74 9.04
N LEU A 86 -18.06 -7.07 7.78
CA LEU A 86 -17.30 -6.53 6.65
C LEU A 86 -17.32 -5.00 6.68
N GLU A 87 -18.42 -4.40 7.06
CA GLU A 87 -18.58 -2.95 7.15
C GLU A 87 -17.61 -2.34 8.17
N THR A 88 -17.55 -2.92 9.38
CA THR A 88 -16.66 -2.39 10.42
C THR A 88 -15.20 -2.60 10.06
N ILE A 89 -14.87 -3.69 9.40
CA ILE A 89 -13.52 -3.95 8.91
C ILE A 89 -13.13 -2.90 7.87
N LYS A 90 -14.01 -2.60 6.94
CA LYS A 90 -13.77 -1.55 5.94
C LYS A 90 -13.54 -0.18 6.57
N THR A 91 -14.35 0.16 7.55
CA THR A 91 -14.24 1.46 8.24
C THR A 91 -12.89 1.58 8.95
N LYS A 92 -12.52 0.57 9.71
CA LYS A 92 -11.21 0.54 10.39
C LYS A 92 -10.06 0.57 9.39
N GLY A 93 -10.20 -0.19 8.31
CA GLY A 93 -9.19 -0.27 7.27
C GLY A 93 -8.97 1.05 6.54
N GLN A 94 -10.04 1.74 6.18
CA GLN A 94 -9.95 3.03 5.48
C GLN A 94 -9.27 4.09 6.34
N GLU A 95 -9.55 4.10 7.62
CA GLU A 95 -8.90 5.00 8.55
C GLU A 95 -7.39 4.70 8.63
N LEU A 96 -7.05 3.44 8.71
CA LEU A 96 -5.66 3.00 8.75
C LEU A 96 -4.95 3.27 7.42
N GLU A 97 -5.64 3.13 6.29
CA GLU A 97 -5.08 3.45 4.97
C GLU A 97 -4.59 4.89 4.91
N ALA A 98 -5.41 5.82 5.38
CA ALA A 98 -5.06 7.23 5.37
C ALA A 98 -3.81 7.50 6.21
N GLN A 99 -3.74 6.94 7.39
CA GLN A 99 -2.60 7.10 8.29
C GLN A 99 -1.33 6.49 7.71
N THR A 100 -1.44 5.31 7.14
CA THR A 100 -0.31 4.57 6.58
C THR A 100 0.24 5.26 5.34
N LEU A 101 -0.64 5.73 4.47
CA LEU A 101 -0.24 6.46 3.27
C LEU A 101 0.47 7.76 3.65
N LEU A 102 -0.09 8.50 4.59
CA LEU A 102 0.51 9.74 5.04
C LEU A 102 1.93 9.51 5.59
N LYS A 103 2.09 8.46 6.38
CA LYS A 103 3.39 8.11 6.95
C LYS A 103 4.40 7.76 5.85
N ALA A 104 4.00 6.95 4.88
CA ALA A 104 4.88 6.56 3.78
C ALA A 104 5.30 7.76 2.92
N VAL A 105 4.36 8.64 2.59
CA VAL A 105 4.63 9.85 1.82
C VAL A 105 5.59 10.76 2.57
N LYS A 106 5.36 10.94 3.87
CA LYS A 106 6.23 11.76 4.70
C LYS A 106 7.64 11.20 4.74
N MET A 107 7.80 9.90 4.93
CA MET A 107 9.12 9.27 4.92
C MET A 107 9.83 9.47 3.58
N HIS A 108 9.11 9.34 2.49
CA HIS A 108 9.67 9.55 1.16
C HIS A 108 10.14 11.00 0.97
N LEU A 109 9.29 11.96 1.32
CA LEU A 109 9.60 13.38 1.14
C LEU A 109 10.74 13.85 2.04
N GLU A 110 10.93 13.21 3.19
CA GLU A 110 12.03 13.51 4.10
C GLU A 110 13.35 12.85 3.66
N GLY A 111 13.34 12.10 2.58
CA GLY A 111 14.53 11.44 2.07
C GLY A 111 15.02 10.30 2.93
N LYS A 112 14.14 9.70 3.72
CA LYS A 112 14.52 8.63 4.66
C LYS A 112 14.51 7.23 4.08
N LEU A 113 14.06 7.09 2.83
CA LEU A 113 13.89 5.79 2.21
C LEU A 113 14.96 5.52 1.17
N GLU A 114 15.42 4.28 1.14
CA GLU A 114 16.35 3.80 0.14
C GLU A 114 15.81 2.49 -0.42
N VAL A 115 15.75 2.41 -1.75
CA VAL A 115 15.29 1.19 -2.43
C VAL A 115 16.51 0.43 -2.91
N SER A 116 16.63 -0.83 -2.49
CA SER A 116 17.68 -1.72 -2.95
C SER A 116 17.04 -3.02 -3.39
N TRP A 117 17.19 -3.35 -4.68
CA TRP A 117 16.51 -4.50 -5.24
C TRP A 117 15.01 -4.26 -5.19
N ARG A 118 14.32 -5.14 -4.50
CA ARG A 118 12.87 -5.11 -4.35
C ARG A 118 12.46 -4.71 -2.93
N LYS A 119 13.39 -4.18 -2.16
CA LYS A 119 13.14 -3.85 -0.75
C LYS A 119 13.40 -2.38 -0.48
N VAL A 120 12.65 -1.84 0.47
CA VAL A 120 12.83 -0.48 0.96
C VAL A 120 13.48 -0.55 2.33
N TYR A 121 14.51 0.26 2.50
CA TYR A 121 15.20 0.39 3.78
C TYR A 121 15.06 1.82 4.30
N THR A 122 15.00 1.96 5.60
CA THR A 122 15.03 3.26 6.26
C THR A 122 16.49 3.64 6.50
N LYS A 123 16.84 4.82 6.05
CA LYS A 123 18.19 5.34 6.25
C LYS A 123 18.43 5.76 7.69
#